data_17d6481f25a555c03c2bb45c8a8bbd17
#
_entry.id   17d6481f25a555c03c2bb45c8a8bbd17
#
_cell.length_a   1.000
_cell.length_b   1.000
_cell.length_c   1.000
_cell.angle_alpha   90.00
_cell.angle_beta   90.00
_cell.angle_gamma   90.00
#
_symmetry.space_group_name_H-M   'P 1'
#
loop_
_entity.id
_entity.type
_entity.pdbx_description
1 polymer ?
#
loop_
_entity_poly.entity_id
_entity_poly.type
_entity_poly.pdbx_seq_one_letter_code
_entity_poly.pdbx_strand_id
1 'polypeptide(L)'
;VRRLFVGFVIAQVLVVAAAAVAENPVGVITEVKGQVQIKRAGKSAWLPARVNMPVYAGDVLRTGSNGKVVVWTPTGRAQTLGPKKTVSINPVRGTRDSLWREVWGSFVNRMKSNFSDENLATVAAARASISLPAKNRLVLLSPRNTKVLEERPTFVWTEVENAKGYRVTVGFFDDDKRVWETVVSQNSLHYPSDAPELKPGRVYIWQVEAIGVPNAKESAWFVILHPAEARDIKFALQQLRSKAPDFIAYSLAAASFLESRGCYSEAISILKTALKRFPNQPEPKVLLANLYETIGLSEHAQQARAEARVGLTSVRSLGWQVAATR
;
A
#
# COMPACT_ATOMS: atom_id res chain seq x y z
N VAL A 1 69.58 -27.81 29.18
CA VAL A 1 68.78 -26.86 28.34
C VAL A 1 67.28 -27.21 28.50
N ARG A 2 66.60 -26.53 29.44
CA ARG A 2 65.16 -26.71 29.72
C ARG A 2 64.41 -25.69 28.89
N ARG A 3 63.56 -26.12 27.97
CA ARG A 3 62.56 -25.25 27.23
C ARG A 3 61.27 -25.21 28.04
N LEU A 4 60.91 -24.03 28.56
CA LEU A 4 59.61 -23.70 29.11
C LEU A 4 58.64 -23.52 27.95
N PHE A 5 57.56 -24.30 27.88
CA PHE A 5 56.41 -24.05 27.05
C PHE A 5 55.40 -23.19 27.85
N VAL A 6 55.23 -21.95 27.46
CA VAL A 6 54.14 -21.11 27.97
C VAL A 6 52.95 -21.35 27.09
N GLY A 7 51.94 -22.06 27.63
CA GLY A 7 50.66 -22.27 26.97
C GLY A 7 49.81 -21.02 27.08
N PHE A 8 49.51 -20.40 25.92
CA PHE A 8 48.57 -19.31 25.81
C PHE A 8 47.17 -19.90 25.66
N VAL A 9 46.34 -19.85 26.71
CA VAL A 9 44.94 -20.24 26.67
C VAL A 9 44.18 -19.02 26.13
N ILE A 10 43.81 -19.06 24.85
CA ILE A 10 42.87 -18.10 24.25
C ILE A 10 41.45 -18.54 24.62
N ALA A 11 40.88 -17.85 25.60
CA ALA A 11 39.44 -17.97 25.88
C ALA A 11 38.66 -17.29 24.73
N GLN A 12 38.12 -18.12 23.84
CA GLN A 12 37.14 -17.63 22.85
C GLN A 12 35.82 -17.32 23.58
N VAL A 13 35.56 -16.03 23.77
CA VAL A 13 34.23 -15.55 24.17
C VAL A 13 33.31 -15.70 22.95
N LEU A 14 32.49 -16.74 22.96
CA LEU A 14 31.41 -16.91 21.98
C LEU A 14 30.36 -15.85 22.29
N VAL A 15 30.45 -14.72 21.61
CA VAL A 15 29.33 -13.76 21.55
C VAL A 15 28.27 -14.40 20.67
N VAL A 16 27.32 -15.09 21.29
CA VAL A 16 26.07 -15.50 20.63
C VAL A 16 25.28 -14.21 20.40
N ALA A 17 25.47 -13.62 19.24
CA ALA A 17 24.55 -12.61 18.74
C ALA A 17 23.20 -13.33 18.56
N ALA A 18 22.28 -13.15 19.52
CA ALA A 18 20.90 -13.53 19.35
C ALA A 18 20.38 -12.74 18.14
N ALA A 19 20.37 -13.38 16.97
CA ALA A 19 19.67 -12.85 15.82
C ALA A 19 18.24 -12.58 16.28
N ALA A 20 17.87 -11.30 16.38
CA ALA A 20 16.50 -10.91 16.65
C ALA A 20 15.66 -11.49 15.50
N VAL A 21 15.02 -12.63 15.74
CA VAL A 21 14.01 -13.17 14.85
C VAL A 21 12.99 -12.05 14.72
N ALA A 22 12.87 -11.49 13.53
CA ALA A 22 11.90 -10.44 13.27
C ALA A 22 10.52 -11.00 13.60
N GLU A 23 10.01 -10.70 14.79
CA GLU A 23 8.72 -11.19 15.25
C GLU A 23 7.65 -10.75 14.28
N ASN A 24 6.85 -11.69 13.81
CA ASN A 24 5.71 -11.36 12.96
C ASN A 24 4.62 -10.69 13.82
N PRO A 25 4.05 -9.57 13.36
CA PRO A 25 2.96 -8.94 14.08
C PRO A 25 1.79 -9.90 14.25
N VAL A 26 1.22 -9.88 15.43
CA VAL A 26 0.03 -10.66 15.79
C VAL A 26 -1.26 -9.85 15.60
N GLY A 27 -1.14 -8.60 15.17
CA GLY A 27 -2.25 -7.74 14.84
C GLY A 27 -1.81 -6.39 14.28
N VAL A 28 -2.78 -5.61 13.82
CA VAL A 28 -2.61 -4.21 13.41
C VAL A 28 -3.72 -3.38 14.06
N ILE A 29 -3.37 -2.24 14.62
CA ILE A 29 -4.35 -1.29 15.19
C ILE A 29 -5.10 -0.64 14.02
N THR A 30 -6.43 -0.76 13.97
CA THR A 30 -7.28 -0.21 12.92
C THR A 30 -8.13 0.99 13.38
N GLU A 31 -8.32 1.14 14.69
CA GLU A 31 -9.04 2.28 15.26
C GLU A 31 -8.39 2.71 16.58
N VAL A 32 -8.25 4.01 16.78
CA VAL A 32 -7.83 4.62 18.05
C VAL A 32 -8.75 5.81 18.35
N LYS A 33 -9.41 5.81 19.48
CA LYS A 33 -10.19 6.95 20.00
C LYS A 33 -9.73 7.29 21.41
N GLY A 34 -9.66 8.57 21.74
CA GLY A 34 -9.24 9.06 23.05
C GLY A 34 -7.79 8.66 23.40
N GLN A 35 -7.52 8.52 24.70
CA GLN A 35 -6.19 8.17 25.17
C GLN A 35 -5.94 6.67 25.04
N VAL A 36 -4.98 6.29 24.19
CA VAL A 36 -4.50 4.91 24.06
C VAL A 36 -2.98 4.89 23.98
N GLN A 37 -2.39 4.00 24.74
CA GLN A 37 -0.94 3.83 24.80
C GLN A 37 -0.57 2.36 24.60
N ILE A 38 0.62 2.15 24.03
CA ILE A 38 1.24 0.85 23.85
C ILE A 38 2.59 0.82 24.56
N LYS A 39 2.89 -0.28 25.21
CA LYS A 39 4.22 -0.58 25.74
C LYS A 39 4.75 -1.81 25.01
N ARG A 40 5.89 -1.67 24.36
CA ARG A 40 6.51 -2.76 23.62
C ARG A 40 7.05 -3.83 24.55
N ALA A 41 7.02 -5.08 24.11
CA ALA A 41 7.60 -6.20 24.83
C ALA A 41 9.05 -5.89 25.25
N GLY A 42 9.39 -6.16 26.50
CA GLY A 42 10.74 -5.89 27.05
C GLY A 42 11.14 -4.40 27.20
N LYS A 43 10.23 -3.45 26.92
CA LYS A 43 10.46 -2.01 27.13
C LYS A 43 9.66 -1.49 28.32
N SER A 44 10.17 -0.46 29.00
CA SER A 44 9.48 0.21 30.12
C SER A 44 8.60 1.38 29.66
N ALA A 45 8.96 2.03 28.54
CA ALA A 45 8.30 3.23 28.07
C ALA A 45 6.93 2.97 27.44
N TRP A 46 5.96 3.84 27.76
CA TRP A 46 4.65 3.90 27.13
C TRP A 46 4.68 4.88 25.96
N LEU A 47 4.25 4.44 24.78
CA LEU A 47 4.16 5.22 23.56
C LEU A 47 2.68 5.46 23.21
N PRO A 48 2.32 6.57 22.56
CA PRO A 48 1.00 6.75 21.99
C PRO A 48 0.69 5.66 20.97
N ALA A 49 -0.44 4.98 21.09
CA ALA A 49 -0.91 4.05 20.07
C ALA A 49 -1.48 4.83 18.87
N ARG A 50 -1.24 4.33 17.67
CA ARG A 50 -1.68 4.94 16.41
C ARG A 50 -2.35 3.92 15.51
N VAL A 51 -3.26 4.37 14.67
CA VAL A 51 -3.85 3.56 13.59
C VAL A 51 -2.72 3.07 12.68
N ASN A 52 -2.89 1.88 12.13
CA ASN A 52 -1.93 1.12 11.29
C ASN A 52 -0.62 0.71 11.98
N MET A 53 -0.52 0.92 13.30
CA MET A 53 0.61 0.43 14.08
C MET A 53 0.53 -1.10 14.24
N PRO A 54 1.57 -1.86 13.84
CA PRO A 54 1.62 -3.30 14.10
C PRO A 54 1.79 -3.55 15.61
N VAL A 55 1.14 -4.59 16.11
CA VAL A 55 1.28 -5.09 17.49
C VAL A 55 1.89 -6.47 17.49
N TYR A 56 2.73 -6.74 18.49
CA TYR A 56 3.51 -7.97 18.63
C TYR A 56 3.11 -8.73 19.90
N ALA A 57 3.44 -10.00 19.95
CA ALA A 57 3.28 -10.79 21.17
C ALA A 57 4.07 -10.15 22.32
N GLY A 58 3.45 -10.05 23.49
CA GLY A 58 4.06 -9.42 24.68
C GLY A 58 3.93 -7.88 24.73
N ASP A 59 3.46 -7.22 23.68
CA ASP A 59 3.06 -5.80 23.77
C ASP A 59 1.91 -5.65 24.75
N VAL A 60 1.82 -4.49 25.40
CA VAL A 60 0.72 -4.15 26.32
C VAL A 60 0.01 -2.91 25.82
N LEU A 61 -1.29 -3.00 25.62
CA LEU A 61 -2.17 -1.88 25.29
C LEU A 61 -2.89 -1.37 26.55
N ARG A 62 -2.96 -0.06 26.71
CA ARG A 62 -3.66 0.62 27.80
C ARG A 62 -4.55 1.72 27.25
N THR A 63 -5.82 1.77 27.74
CA THR A 63 -6.80 2.81 27.38
C THR A 63 -7.12 3.70 28.57
N GLY A 64 -7.24 5.00 28.36
CA GLY A 64 -7.72 5.96 29.34
C GLY A 64 -9.25 5.91 29.52
N SER A 65 -9.81 6.91 30.26
CA SER A 65 -11.25 6.97 30.59
C SER A 65 -12.16 7.11 29.36
N ASN A 66 -11.66 7.69 28.27
CA ASN A 66 -12.35 7.86 26.98
C ASN A 66 -11.67 7.05 25.86
N GLY A 67 -10.77 6.14 26.23
CA GLY A 67 -9.94 5.39 25.29
C GLY A 67 -10.68 4.20 24.67
N LYS A 68 -10.52 4.01 23.36
CA LYS A 68 -10.92 2.82 22.63
C LYS A 68 -9.85 2.47 21.61
N VAL A 69 -9.52 1.19 21.48
CA VAL A 69 -8.65 0.69 20.42
C VAL A 69 -9.24 -0.58 19.81
N VAL A 70 -9.11 -0.70 18.49
CA VAL A 70 -9.46 -1.92 17.75
C VAL A 70 -8.19 -2.49 17.15
N VAL A 71 -7.94 -3.78 17.42
CA VAL A 71 -6.82 -4.54 16.86
C VAL A 71 -7.38 -5.62 15.93
N TRP A 72 -7.01 -5.57 14.68
CA TRP A 72 -7.32 -6.59 13.69
C TRP A 72 -6.23 -7.65 13.67
N THR A 73 -6.61 -8.93 13.69
CA THR A 73 -5.70 -10.07 13.88
C THR A 73 -5.60 -10.92 12.60
N PRO A 74 -4.55 -11.76 12.47
CA PRO A 74 -4.39 -12.67 11.33
C PRO A 74 -5.50 -13.71 11.18
N THR A 75 -6.35 -13.89 12.18
CA THR A 75 -7.53 -14.76 12.07
C THR A 75 -8.72 -14.09 11.39
N GLY A 76 -8.59 -12.82 10.99
CA GLY A 76 -9.66 -12.00 10.44
C GLY A 76 -10.63 -11.45 11.50
N ARG A 77 -10.29 -11.58 12.80
CA ARG A 77 -11.10 -11.05 13.90
C ARG A 77 -10.59 -9.68 14.34
N ALA A 78 -11.52 -8.77 14.60
CA ALA A 78 -11.23 -7.51 15.24
C ALA A 78 -11.51 -7.61 16.75
N GLN A 79 -10.54 -7.24 17.58
CA GLN A 79 -10.66 -7.19 19.03
C GLN A 79 -10.75 -5.74 19.48
N THR A 80 -11.80 -5.41 20.22
CA THR A 80 -12.02 -4.06 20.74
C THR A 80 -11.67 -4.01 22.22
N LEU A 81 -10.80 -3.06 22.59
CA LEU A 81 -10.51 -2.71 23.97
C LEU A 81 -11.17 -1.37 24.29
N GLY A 82 -12.16 -1.40 25.19
CA GLY A 82 -12.89 -0.21 25.65
C GLY A 82 -12.14 0.58 26.73
N PRO A 83 -12.80 1.59 27.36
CA PRO A 83 -12.17 2.49 28.32
C PRO A 83 -11.61 1.80 29.57
N LYS A 84 -10.56 2.40 30.15
CA LYS A 84 -9.94 2.00 31.43
C LYS A 84 -9.52 0.52 31.45
N LYS A 85 -8.96 0.02 30.35
CA LYS A 85 -8.47 -1.36 30.24
C LYS A 85 -6.97 -1.38 29.99
N THR A 86 -6.33 -2.44 30.49
CA THR A 86 -4.95 -2.80 30.17
C THR A 86 -4.94 -4.27 29.76
N VAL A 87 -4.39 -4.58 28.58
CA VAL A 87 -4.38 -5.94 28.04
C VAL A 87 -2.99 -6.23 27.46
N SER A 88 -2.44 -7.37 27.82
CA SER A 88 -1.25 -7.93 27.16
C SER A 88 -1.66 -8.64 25.88
N ILE A 89 -0.94 -8.38 24.81
CA ILE A 89 -1.17 -8.99 23.50
C ILE A 89 -0.55 -10.38 23.50
N ASN A 90 -1.39 -11.40 23.40
CA ASN A 90 -0.95 -12.78 23.34
C ASN A 90 -0.63 -13.21 21.89
N PRO A 91 0.24 -14.20 21.70
CA PRO A 91 0.46 -14.80 20.39
C PRO A 91 -0.85 -15.32 19.82
N VAL A 92 -1.13 -14.93 18.56
CA VAL A 92 -2.31 -15.44 17.82
C VAL A 92 -1.82 -16.50 16.84
N ARG A 93 -2.37 -17.71 16.92
CA ARG A 93 -2.12 -18.72 15.89
C ARG A 93 -2.71 -18.26 14.57
N GLY A 94 -1.87 -18.18 13.53
CA GLY A 94 -2.31 -17.81 12.18
C GLY A 94 -3.32 -18.82 11.61
N THR A 95 -3.98 -18.43 10.54
CA THR A 95 -4.89 -19.31 9.79
C THR A 95 -4.12 -20.39 9.02
N ARG A 96 -4.77 -21.55 8.79
CA ARG A 96 -4.26 -22.60 7.89
C ARG A 96 -4.49 -22.26 6.41
N ASP A 97 -5.37 -21.34 6.12
CA ASP A 97 -5.66 -20.84 4.78
C ASP A 97 -4.43 -20.11 4.20
N SER A 98 -3.85 -20.68 3.15
CA SER A 98 -2.63 -20.18 2.52
C SER A 98 -2.84 -18.82 1.86
N LEU A 99 -3.98 -18.63 1.19
CA LEU A 99 -4.33 -17.39 0.50
C LEU A 99 -4.56 -16.25 1.50
N TRP A 100 -5.28 -16.53 2.59
CA TRP A 100 -5.47 -15.55 3.65
C TRP A 100 -4.15 -15.17 4.35
N ARG A 101 -3.24 -16.13 4.52
CA ARG A 101 -1.90 -15.87 5.06
C ARG A 101 -1.10 -14.94 4.17
N GLU A 102 -1.20 -15.10 2.87
CA GLU A 102 -0.56 -14.22 1.90
C GLU A 102 -1.15 -12.79 1.96
N VAL A 103 -2.48 -12.66 1.96
CA VAL A 103 -3.17 -11.37 2.13
C VAL A 103 -2.71 -10.66 3.40
N TRP A 104 -2.72 -11.38 4.52
CA TRP A 104 -2.29 -10.84 5.80
C TRP A 104 -0.81 -10.44 5.79
N GLY A 105 0.06 -11.30 5.25
CA GLY A 105 1.49 -11.05 5.14
C GLY A 105 1.81 -9.82 4.31
N SER A 106 1.17 -9.65 3.15
CA SER A 106 1.32 -8.48 2.27
C SER A 106 0.91 -7.20 2.99
N PHE A 107 -0.25 -7.22 3.66
CA PHE A 107 -0.75 -6.09 4.45
C PHE A 107 0.22 -5.70 5.57
N VAL A 108 0.61 -6.66 6.40
CA VAL A 108 1.49 -6.42 7.55
C VAL A 108 2.87 -5.92 7.13
N ASN A 109 3.45 -6.51 6.09
CA ASN A 109 4.74 -6.08 5.57
C ASN A 109 4.67 -4.64 5.07
N ARG A 110 3.57 -4.28 4.41
CA ARG A 110 3.34 -2.91 3.95
C ARG A 110 3.16 -1.94 5.12
N MET A 111 2.44 -2.34 6.17
CA MET A 111 2.30 -1.51 7.37
C MET A 111 3.65 -1.29 8.07
N LYS A 112 4.47 -2.33 8.21
CA LYS A 112 5.83 -2.21 8.76
C LYS A 112 6.68 -1.22 7.94
N SER A 113 6.71 -1.36 6.62
CA SER A 113 7.58 -0.54 5.75
C SER A 113 7.15 0.92 5.67
N ASN A 114 5.85 1.21 5.70
CA ASN A 114 5.36 2.58 5.47
C ASN A 114 5.08 3.36 6.76
N PHE A 115 4.78 2.66 7.87
CA PHE A 115 4.33 3.30 9.11
C PHE A 115 5.25 3.00 10.30
N SER A 116 6.52 2.65 10.05
CA SER A 116 7.56 2.69 11.08
C SER A 116 7.80 4.14 11.55
N ASP A 117 8.24 4.31 12.80
CA ASP A 117 8.51 5.64 13.35
C ASP A 117 9.56 6.40 12.53
N GLU A 118 10.54 5.69 11.95
CA GLU A 118 11.59 6.23 11.10
C GLU A 118 11.04 6.73 9.75
N ASN A 119 10.19 5.95 9.08
CA ASN A 119 9.60 6.33 7.81
C ASN A 119 8.58 7.46 7.95
N LEU A 120 7.80 7.48 9.03
CA LEU A 120 6.90 8.60 9.32
C LEU A 120 7.67 9.89 9.61
N ALA A 121 8.84 9.82 10.29
CA ALA A 121 9.71 10.96 10.50
C ALA A 121 10.27 11.47 9.16
N THR A 122 10.71 10.56 8.28
CA THR A 122 11.22 10.88 6.94
C THR A 122 10.15 11.55 6.07
N VAL A 123 8.93 11.01 6.03
CA VAL A 123 7.80 11.64 5.33
C VAL A 123 7.49 13.02 5.89
N ALA A 124 7.56 13.21 7.19
CA ALA A 124 7.33 14.50 7.82
C ALA A 124 8.46 15.53 7.57
N ALA A 125 9.72 15.06 7.48
CA ALA A 125 10.91 15.92 7.34
C ALA A 125 11.23 16.29 5.88
N ALA A 126 10.82 15.48 4.90
CA ALA A 126 11.12 15.73 3.49
C ALA A 126 10.48 17.06 3.03
N ARG A 127 11.28 18.10 2.82
CA ARG A 127 10.91 19.34 2.14
C ARG A 127 10.86 19.05 0.63
N ALA A 128 9.72 18.61 0.12
CA ALA A 128 9.57 18.50 -1.32
C ALA A 128 9.14 19.86 -1.89
N SER A 129 9.86 20.36 -2.85
CA SER A 129 9.32 21.22 -3.88
C SER A 129 8.21 20.42 -4.56
N ILE A 130 6.97 20.81 -4.41
CA ILE A 130 5.84 20.16 -5.08
C ILE A 130 5.93 20.61 -6.54
N SER A 131 6.49 19.77 -7.39
CA SER A 131 6.25 19.89 -8.83
C SER A 131 4.82 19.41 -9.06
N LEU A 132 3.90 20.35 -9.27
CA LEU A 132 2.57 19.96 -9.76
C LEU A 132 2.74 19.30 -11.12
N PRO A 133 1.91 18.27 -11.43
CA PRO A 133 1.90 17.66 -12.76
C PRO A 133 1.82 18.76 -13.81
N ALA A 134 2.70 18.71 -14.81
CA ALA A 134 2.72 19.71 -15.86
C ALA A 134 1.32 19.73 -16.49
N LYS A 135 0.64 20.85 -16.38
CA LYS A 135 -0.64 21.07 -17.06
C LYS A 135 -0.41 20.82 -18.56
N ASN A 136 -1.31 20.08 -19.18
CA ASN A 136 -1.29 19.84 -20.63
C ASN A 136 -0.27 18.81 -21.14
N ARG A 137 0.16 17.86 -20.32
CA ARG A 137 0.97 16.72 -20.76
C ARG A 137 0.12 15.45 -20.85
N LEU A 138 0.25 14.72 -21.96
CA LEU A 138 -0.33 13.40 -22.09
C LEU A 138 0.37 12.44 -21.12
N VAL A 139 -0.40 11.82 -20.21
CA VAL A 139 0.07 10.82 -19.26
C VAL A 139 -0.90 9.65 -19.24
N LEU A 140 -0.40 8.44 -19.50
CA LEU A 140 -1.19 7.23 -19.38
C LEU A 140 -1.33 6.85 -17.90
N LEU A 141 -2.56 6.73 -17.42
CA LEU A 141 -2.85 6.52 -16.01
C LEU A 141 -3.17 5.05 -15.70
N SER A 142 -3.93 4.37 -16.56
CA SER A 142 -4.38 2.99 -16.34
C SER A 142 -4.79 2.32 -17.67
N PRO A 143 -4.43 1.03 -17.87
CA PRO A 143 -3.43 0.25 -17.13
C PRO A 143 -2.01 0.74 -17.44
N ARG A 144 -1.15 0.83 -16.43
CA ARG A 144 0.22 1.29 -16.61
C ARG A 144 1.19 0.38 -15.90
N ASN A 145 2.05 -0.31 -16.66
CA ASN A 145 3.11 -1.18 -16.15
C ASN A 145 2.59 -2.17 -15.09
N THR A 146 1.50 -2.87 -15.42
CA THR A 146 0.69 -3.63 -14.47
C THR A 146 0.13 -4.91 -15.06
N LYS A 147 -0.21 -5.86 -14.20
CA LYS A 147 -1.14 -6.94 -14.50
C LYS A 147 -2.57 -6.44 -14.26
N VAL A 148 -3.55 -6.95 -14.99
CA VAL A 148 -4.97 -6.60 -14.88
C VAL A 148 -5.85 -7.83 -14.71
N LEU A 149 -6.88 -7.68 -13.88
CA LEU A 149 -7.84 -8.75 -13.54
C LEU A 149 -8.92 -8.94 -14.61
N GLU A 150 -9.21 -7.89 -15.35
CA GLU A 150 -10.28 -7.90 -16.34
C GLU A 150 -9.72 -8.18 -17.73
N GLU A 151 -10.40 -9.07 -18.48
CA GLU A 151 -10.03 -9.42 -19.83
C GLU A 151 -10.19 -8.25 -20.82
N ARG A 152 -11.06 -7.30 -20.46
CA ARG A 152 -11.29 -6.06 -21.21
C ARG A 152 -11.03 -4.86 -20.31
N PRO A 153 -9.77 -4.37 -20.25
CA PRO A 153 -9.40 -3.28 -19.36
C PRO A 153 -9.99 -1.94 -19.83
N THR A 154 -10.10 -1.01 -18.88
CA THR A 154 -10.41 0.38 -19.19
C THR A 154 -9.12 1.19 -19.25
N PHE A 155 -8.84 1.76 -20.39
CA PHE A 155 -7.73 2.68 -20.62
C PHE A 155 -8.10 4.09 -20.17
N VAL A 156 -7.21 4.74 -19.43
CA VAL A 156 -7.41 6.09 -18.89
C VAL A 156 -6.13 6.89 -19.03
N TRP A 157 -6.23 8.12 -19.51
CA TRP A 157 -5.11 9.06 -19.65
C TRP A 157 -5.51 10.47 -19.25
N THR A 158 -4.56 11.38 -19.21
CA THR A 158 -4.84 12.80 -18.94
C THR A 158 -5.43 13.49 -20.17
N GLU A 159 -6.35 14.41 -19.93
CA GLU A 159 -6.82 15.31 -20.98
C GLU A 159 -5.66 16.23 -21.44
N VAL A 160 -5.58 16.45 -22.75
CA VAL A 160 -4.60 17.33 -23.37
C VAL A 160 -5.33 18.48 -24.06
N GLU A 161 -4.97 19.69 -23.71
CA GLU A 161 -5.57 20.91 -24.24
C GLU A 161 -5.33 21.02 -25.75
N ASN A 162 -6.32 21.48 -26.49
CA ASN A 162 -6.32 21.58 -27.96
C ASN A 162 -6.24 20.22 -28.71
N ALA A 163 -6.34 19.08 -28.04
CA ALA A 163 -6.48 17.80 -28.71
C ALA A 163 -7.85 17.71 -29.42
N LYS A 164 -7.86 17.34 -30.70
CA LYS A 164 -9.04 17.08 -31.50
C LYS A 164 -9.64 15.68 -31.27
N GLY A 165 -8.97 14.87 -30.48
CA GLY A 165 -9.28 13.48 -30.16
C GLY A 165 -8.01 12.72 -29.85
N TYR A 166 -8.15 11.43 -29.59
CA TYR A 166 -7.06 10.55 -29.21
C TYR A 166 -7.08 9.29 -30.05
N ARG A 167 -5.96 8.98 -30.68
CA ARG A 167 -5.73 7.69 -31.32
C ARG A 167 -5.21 6.73 -30.26
N VAL A 168 -5.95 5.66 -30.01
CA VAL A 168 -5.57 4.60 -29.06
C VAL A 168 -5.20 3.36 -29.85
N THR A 169 -4.01 2.82 -29.60
CA THR A 169 -3.48 1.63 -30.27
C THR A 169 -3.12 0.59 -29.22
N VAL A 170 -3.42 -0.68 -29.48
CA VAL A 170 -2.98 -1.83 -28.70
C VAL A 170 -2.19 -2.78 -29.60
N GLY A 171 -1.02 -3.18 -29.16
CA GLY A 171 -0.12 -4.10 -29.87
C GLY A 171 0.53 -5.10 -28.92
N PHE A 172 1.35 -6.00 -29.45
CA PHE A 172 2.18 -6.86 -28.64
C PHE A 172 3.47 -6.13 -28.24
N PHE A 173 3.99 -6.44 -27.06
CA PHE A 173 5.23 -5.84 -26.57
C PHE A 173 6.48 -6.34 -27.32
N ASP A 174 6.46 -7.59 -27.73
CA ASP A 174 7.56 -8.33 -28.36
C ASP A 174 7.51 -8.34 -29.90
N ASP A 175 6.50 -7.71 -30.49
CA ASP A 175 6.26 -7.69 -31.93
C ASP A 175 5.61 -6.34 -32.30
N ASP A 176 6.09 -5.64 -33.28
CA ASP A 176 5.52 -4.38 -33.79
C ASP A 176 4.09 -4.54 -34.35
N LYS A 177 3.52 -5.73 -34.19
CA LYS A 177 2.20 -6.07 -34.70
C LYS A 177 1.11 -5.44 -33.88
N ARG A 178 0.36 -4.55 -34.54
CA ARG A 178 -0.85 -3.94 -34.00
C ARG A 178 -1.94 -4.99 -33.86
N VAL A 179 -2.58 -5.02 -32.68
CA VAL A 179 -3.76 -5.85 -32.37
C VAL A 179 -5.04 -5.11 -32.69
N TRP A 180 -5.08 -3.83 -32.30
CA TRP A 180 -6.28 -3.01 -32.44
C TRP A 180 -5.96 -1.52 -32.40
N GLU A 181 -6.81 -0.71 -33.05
CA GLU A 181 -6.71 0.74 -33.05
C GLU A 181 -8.09 1.37 -33.14
N THR A 182 -8.27 2.52 -32.49
CA THR A 182 -9.45 3.36 -32.62
C THR A 182 -9.14 4.82 -32.35
N VAL A 183 -10.09 5.69 -32.69
CA VAL A 183 -10.04 7.14 -32.37
C VAL A 183 -11.25 7.49 -31.52
N VAL A 184 -10.99 8.20 -30.40
CA VAL A 184 -12.02 8.64 -29.46
C VAL A 184 -11.83 10.11 -29.10
N SER A 185 -12.91 10.77 -28.67
CA SER A 185 -12.86 12.16 -28.19
C SER A 185 -12.63 12.27 -26.67
N GLN A 186 -12.91 11.20 -25.93
CA GLN A 186 -12.80 11.15 -24.47
C GLN A 186 -11.39 10.71 -24.06
N ASN A 187 -11.01 11.01 -22.83
CA ASN A 187 -9.73 10.60 -22.21
C ASN A 187 -9.83 9.27 -21.44
N SER A 188 -10.83 8.46 -21.74
CA SER A 188 -10.99 7.10 -21.25
C SER A 188 -11.68 6.22 -22.29
N LEU A 189 -11.37 4.92 -22.27
CA LEU A 189 -11.89 3.95 -23.23
C LEU A 189 -11.94 2.56 -22.58
N HIS A 190 -13.14 1.98 -22.48
CA HIS A 190 -13.27 0.55 -22.18
C HIS A 190 -12.95 -0.26 -23.44
N TYR A 191 -12.07 -1.28 -23.33
CA TYR A 191 -11.71 -2.14 -24.47
C TYR A 191 -12.96 -2.80 -25.04
N PRO A 192 -13.35 -2.52 -26.28
CA PRO A 192 -14.69 -2.86 -26.80
C PRO A 192 -14.91 -4.38 -26.93
N SER A 193 -16.17 -4.80 -26.88
CA SER A 193 -16.54 -6.20 -27.01
C SER A 193 -16.33 -6.78 -28.41
N ASP A 194 -16.37 -5.95 -29.43
CA ASP A 194 -16.12 -6.26 -30.84
C ASP A 194 -14.63 -6.20 -31.24
N ALA A 195 -13.76 -5.69 -30.36
CA ALA A 195 -12.32 -5.71 -30.55
C ALA A 195 -11.75 -7.14 -30.34
N PRO A 196 -10.61 -7.48 -30.98
CA PRO A 196 -9.96 -8.76 -30.82
C PRO A 196 -9.70 -9.14 -29.35
N GLU A 197 -9.91 -10.39 -29.00
CA GLU A 197 -9.69 -10.88 -27.64
C GLU A 197 -8.23 -10.75 -27.21
N LEU A 198 -8.01 -10.21 -26.03
CA LEU A 198 -6.69 -10.10 -25.40
C LEU A 198 -6.38 -11.42 -24.65
N LYS A 199 -5.30 -12.09 -25.07
CA LYS A 199 -4.91 -13.41 -24.52
C LYS A 199 -4.24 -13.27 -23.16
N PRO A 200 -4.65 -14.07 -22.15
CA PRO A 200 -4.01 -14.11 -20.85
C PRO A 200 -2.52 -14.47 -20.91
N GLY A 201 -1.71 -13.91 -20.00
CA GLY A 201 -0.27 -14.16 -19.89
C GLY A 201 0.58 -13.44 -20.93
N ARG A 202 -0.01 -12.80 -21.92
CA ARG A 202 0.71 -12.05 -22.95
C ARG A 202 0.94 -10.61 -22.53
N VAL A 203 2.12 -10.06 -22.83
CA VAL A 203 2.44 -8.65 -22.60
C VAL A 203 1.96 -7.83 -23.78
N TYR A 204 1.13 -6.85 -23.50
CA TYR A 204 0.64 -5.86 -24.47
C TYR A 204 1.28 -4.51 -24.21
N ILE A 205 1.48 -3.76 -25.30
CA ILE A 205 1.77 -2.33 -25.25
C ILE A 205 0.53 -1.58 -25.76
N TRP A 206 0.14 -0.55 -25.05
CA TRP A 206 -0.87 0.37 -25.55
C TRP A 206 -0.31 1.79 -25.59
N GLN A 207 -0.80 2.54 -26.50
CA GLN A 207 -0.31 3.87 -26.81
C GLN A 207 -1.46 4.81 -27.07
N VAL A 208 -1.32 6.04 -26.63
CA VAL A 208 -2.22 7.15 -26.98
C VAL A 208 -1.40 8.23 -27.69
N GLU A 209 -2.02 8.82 -28.72
CA GLU A 209 -1.54 9.99 -29.42
C GLU A 209 -2.65 11.04 -29.43
N ALA A 210 -2.39 12.24 -28.89
CA ALA A 210 -3.34 13.34 -28.93
C ALA A 210 -3.31 13.98 -30.32
N ILE A 211 -4.41 13.86 -31.06
CA ILE A 211 -4.54 14.33 -32.43
C ILE A 211 -4.54 15.86 -32.47
N GLY A 212 -3.65 16.43 -33.27
CA GLY A 212 -3.52 17.90 -33.42
C GLY A 212 -2.55 18.55 -32.43
N VAL A 213 -1.95 17.77 -31.51
CA VAL A 213 -0.93 18.28 -30.57
C VAL A 213 0.40 17.59 -30.87
N PRO A 214 1.42 18.31 -31.35
CA PRO A 214 2.72 17.73 -31.68
C PRO A 214 3.39 17.06 -30.45
N ASN A 215 4.04 15.90 -30.68
CA ASN A 215 4.78 15.14 -29.67
C ASN A 215 3.96 14.66 -28.45
N ALA A 216 2.63 14.81 -28.47
CA ALA A 216 1.76 14.30 -27.41
C ALA A 216 1.43 12.83 -27.66
N LYS A 217 2.40 11.95 -27.35
CA LYS A 217 2.32 10.50 -27.55
C LYS A 217 3.00 9.79 -26.38
N GLU A 218 2.32 8.81 -25.79
CA GLU A 218 2.86 8.02 -24.68
C GLU A 218 2.42 6.56 -24.80
N SER A 219 3.23 5.63 -24.25
CA SER A 219 2.94 4.20 -24.22
C SER A 219 3.19 3.59 -22.85
N ALA A 220 2.47 2.51 -22.56
CA ALA A 220 2.63 1.71 -21.35
C ALA A 220 2.34 0.23 -21.66
N TRP A 221 2.85 -0.67 -20.84
CA TRP A 221 2.55 -2.09 -20.99
C TRP A 221 1.54 -2.57 -19.94
N PHE A 222 0.86 -3.68 -20.27
CA PHE A 222 0.03 -4.42 -19.34
C PHE A 222 -0.01 -5.91 -19.72
N VAL A 223 -0.46 -6.73 -18.76
CA VAL A 223 -0.66 -8.17 -18.93
C VAL A 223 -2.04 -8.56 -18.42
N ILE A 224 -2.81 -9.29 -19.22
CA ILE A 224 -4.03 -9.93 -18.74
C ILE A 224 -3.66 -11.15 -17.89
N LEU A 225 -4.16 -11.23 -16.67
CA LEU A 225 -3.96 -12.37 -15.80
C LEU A 225 -4.63 -13.64 -16.36
N HIS A 226 -4.05 -14.80 -16.06
CA HIS A 226 -4.74 -16.06 -16.34
C HIS A 226 -6.03 -16.14 -15.53
N PRO A 227 -7.14 -16.69 -16.10
CA PRO A 227 -8.43 -16.72 -15.43
C PRO A 227 -8.43 -17.39 -14.05
N ALA A 228 -7.55 -18.39 -13.85
CA ALA A 228 -7.40 -19.04 -12.54
C ALA A 228 -6.83 -18.07 -11.50
N GLU A 229 -5.73 -17.38 -11.82
CA GLU A 229 -5.09 -16.38 -10.95
C GLU A 229 -6.04 -15.20 -10.65
N ALA A 230 -6.75 -14.71 -11.65
CA ALA A 230 -7.74 -13.65 -11.49
C ALA A 230 -8.88 -14.07 -10.55
N ARG A 231 -9.37 -15.32 -10.65
CA ARG A 231 -10.39 -15.87 -9.73
C ARG A 231 -9.87 -15.94 -8.29
N ASP A 232 -8.65 -16.42 -8.08
CA ASP A 232 -8.05 -16.53 -6.76
C ASP A 232 -7.91 -15.15 -6.10
N ILE A 233 -7.48 -14.14 -6.86
CA ILE A 233 -7.40 -12.77 -6.38
C ILE A 233 -8.80 -12.22 -6.05
N LYS A 234 -9.77 -12.37 -6.93
CA LYS A 234 -11.17 -11.92 -6.69
C LYS A 234 -11.76 -12.59 -5.44
N PHE A 235 -11.52 -13.89 -5.26
CA PHE A 235 -11.94 -14.62 -4.07
C PHE A 235 -11.25 -14.07 -2.79
N ALA A 236 -9.93 -13.82 -2.84
CA ALA A 236 -9.19 -13.24 -1.72
C ALA A 236 -9.74 -11.86 -1.33
N LEU A 237 -10.03 -10.99 -2.31
CA LEU A 237 -10.63 -9.68 -2.08
C LEU A 237 -12.02 -9.77 -1.45
N GLN A 238 -12.84 -10.73 -1.88
CA GLN A 238 -14.15 -11.00 -1.28
C GLN A 238 -14.04 -11.46 0.18
N GLN A 239 -13.15 -12.40 0.47
CA GLN A 239 -12.84 -12.84 1.83
C GLN A 239 -12.33 -11.69 2.70
N LEU A 240 -11.44 -10.87 2.16
CA LEU A 240 -10.90 -9.70 2.85
C LEU A 240 -12.00 -8.70 3.20
N ARG A 241 -12.93 -8.45 2.28
CA ARG A 241 -14.05 -7.54 2.54
C ARG A 241 -14.96 -8.01 3.67
N SER A 242 -15.17 -9.31 3.82
CA SER A 242 -15.98 -9.87 4.90
C SER A 242 -15.29 -9.89 6.27
N LYS A 243 -13.94 -9.90 6.28
CA LYS A 243 -13.13 -10.01 7.50
C LYS A 243 -12.55 -8.68 7.99
N ALA A 244 -12.48 -7.67 7.13
CA ALA A 244 -11.94 -6.37 7.51
C ALA A 244 -12.90 -5.63 8.46
N PRO A 245 -12.38 -4.98 9.51
CA PRO A 245 -13.21 -4.30 10.51
C PRO A 245 -13.92 -3.06 9.97
N ASP A 246 -13.35 -2.42 8.96
CA ASP A 246 -13.88 -1.24 8.30
C ASP A 246 -13.38 -1.12 6.86
N PHE A 247 -13.87 -0.09 6.15
CA PHE A 247 -13.53 0.11 4.74
C PHE A 247 -12.10 0.58 4.51
N ILE A 248 -11.50 1.30 5.46
CA ILE A 248 -10.09 1.75 5.35
C ILE A 248 -9.16 0.55 5.53
N ALA A 249 -9.36 -0.27 6.57
CA ALA A 249 -8.60 -1.49 6.78
C ALA A 249 -8.70 -2.44 5.56
N TYR A 250 -9.93 -2.61 5.02
CA TYR A 250 -10.12 -3.34 3.76
C TYR A 250 -9.28 -2.74 2.64
N SER A 251 -9.38 -1.44 2.41
CA SER A 251 -8.72 -0.78 1.26
C SER A 251 -7.21 -0.86 1.32
N LEU A 252 -6.63 -0.70 2.52
CA LEU A 252 -5.18 -0.81 2.72
C LEU A 252 -4.69 -2.25 2.51
N ALA A 253 -5.40 -3.23 3.07
CA ALA A 253 -5.03 -4.63 2.93
C ALA A 253 -5.22 -5.14 1.49
N ALA A 254 -6.32 -4.75 0.82
CA ALA A 254 -6.60 -5.09 -0.56
C ALA A 254 -5.55 -4.49 -1.51
N ALA A 255 -5.20 -3.20 -1.33
CA ALA A 255 -4.18 -2.56 -2.13
C ALA A 255 -2.80 -3.21 -1.93
N SER A 256 -2.42 -3.54 -0.67
CA SER A 256 -1.15 -4.22 -0.37
C SER A 256 -1.09 -5.63 -0.99
N PHE A 257 -2.19 -6.37 -0.98
CA PHE A 257 -2.27 -7.68 -1.60
C PHE A 257 -2.21 -7.59 -3.13
N LEU A 258 -2.98 -6.70 -3.75
CA LEU A 258 -2.96 -6.46 -5.19
C LEU A 258 -1.59 -6.00 -5.68
N GLU A 259 -0.91 -5.14 -4.93
CA GLU A 259 0.46 -4.72 -5.21
C GLU A 259 1.42 -5.92 -5.21
N SER A 260 1.33 -6.82 -4.23
CA SER A 260 2.16 -8.02 -4.17
C SER A 260 1.95 -8.97 -5.36
N ARG A 261 0.78 -8.87 -6.02
CA ARG A 261 0.44 -9.62 -7.23
C ARG A 261 0.77 -8.85 -8.53
N GLY A 262 1.23 -7.61 -8.42
CA GLY A 262 1.52 -6.74 -9.57
C GLY A 262 0.29 -6.13 -10.22
N CYS A 263 -0.88 -6.14 -9.53
CA CYS A 263 -2.14 -5.55 -9.99
C CYS A 263 -2.25 -4.10 -9.52
N TYR A 264 -1.35 -3.25 -10.01
CA TYR A 264 -1.21 -1.87 -9.51
C TYR A 264 -2.41 -0.98 -9.85
N SER A 265 -3.02 -1.15 -11.01
CA SER A 265 -4.19 -0.36 -11.42
C SER A 265 -5.39 -0.57 -10.50
N GLU A 266 -5.66 -1.83 -10.14
CA GLU A 266 -6.74 -2.19 -9.21
C GLU A 266 -6.43 -1.70 -7.79
N ALA A 267 -5.17 -1.81 -7.34
CA ALA A 267 -4.73 -1.28 -6.04
C ALA A 267 -4.94 0.24 -5.96
N ILE A 268 -4.54 0.99 -6.98
CA ILE A 268 -4.75 2.44 -7.09
C ILE A 268 -6.25 2.77 -7.09
N SER A 269 -7.07 2.03 -7.83
CA SER A 269 -8.51 2.24 -7.89
C SER A 269 -9.19 2.09 -6.53
N ILE A 270 -8.83 1.07 -5.77
CA ILE A 270 -9.35 0.84 -4.40
C ILE A 270 -8.96 2.01 -3.48
N LEU A 271 -7.69 2.43 -3.49
CA LEU A 271 -7.23 3.54 -2.66
C LEU A 271 -7.89 4.88 -3.05
N LYS A 272 -8.06 5.15 -4.34
CA LYS A 272 -8.81 6.33 -4.81
C LYS A 272 -10.27 6.31 -4.35
N THR A 273 -10.90 5.14 -4.35
CA THR A 273 -12.26 4.97 -3.83
C THR A 273 -12.32 5.23 -2.32
N ALA A 274 -11.32 4.76 -1.58
CA ALA A 274 -11.20 5.05 -0.14
C ALA A 274 -11.05 6.56 0.12
N LEU A 275 -10.21 7.24 -0.66
CA LEU A 275 -9.98 8.68 -0.52
C LEU A 275 -11.19 9.54 -0.94
N LYS A 276 -11.98 9.12 -1.92
CA LYS A 276 -13.26 9.77 -2.23
C LYS A 276 -14.23 9.73 -1.04
N ARG A 277 -14.24 8.63 -0.31
CA ARG A 277 -15.12 8.43 0.84
C ARG A 277 -14.55 9.03 2.14
N PHE A 278 -13.24 9.02 2.29
CA PHE A 278 -12.51 9.45 3.48
C PHE A 278 -11.30 10.30 3.09
N PRO A 279 -11.50 11.55 2.64
CA PRO A 279 -10.44 12.36 2.02
C PRO A 279 -9.30 12.78 2.97
N ASN A 280 -9.56 12.77 4.28
CA ASN A 280 -8.60 13.20 5.29
C ASN A 280 -7.73 12.06 5.86
N GLN A 281 -7.90 10.82 5.38
CA GLN A 281 -7.08 9.69 5.83
C GLN A 281 -5.70 9.75 5.15
N PRO A 282 -4.60 9.85 5.92
CA PRO A 282 -3.26 9.95 5.34
C PRO A 282 -2.74 8.61 4.80
N GLU A 283 -3.17 7.48 5.37
CA GLU A 283 -2.61 6.16 5.07
C GLU A 283 -2.88 5.70 3.62
N PRO A 284 -4.10 5.82 3.08
CA PRO A 284 -4.33 5.53 1.67
C PRO A 284 -3.51 6.43 0.73
N LYS A 285 -3.22 7.68 1.13
CA LYS A 285 -2.38 8.59 0.34
C LYS A 285 -0.92 8.15 0.31
N VAL A 286 -0.39 7.66 1.43
CA VAL A 286 0.98 7.11 1.50
C VAL A 286 1.12 5.88 0.59
N LEU A 287 0.18 4.94 0.67
CA LEU A 287 0.19 3.76 -0.20
C LEU A 287 0.03 4.14 -1.68
N LEU A 288 -0.87 5.07 -1.97
CA LEU A 288 -1.10 5.58 -3.33
C LEU A 288 0.16 6.21 -3.92
N ALA A 289 0.89 6.99 -3.11
CA ALA A 289 2.16 7.58 -3.53
C ALA A 289 3.20 6.52 -3.92
N ASN A 290 3.31 5.45 -3.13
CA ASN A 290 4.25 4.37 -3.43
C ASN A 290 3.86 3.60 -4.69
N LEU A 291 2.56 3.34 -4.89
CA LEU A 291 2.08 2.71 -6.12
C LEU A 291 2.36 3.58 -7.36
N TYR A 292 2.13 4.88 -7.28
CA TYR A 292 2.46 5.81 -8.36
C TYR A 292 3.96 5.80 -8.69
N GLU A 293 4.83 5.77 -7.67
CA GLU A 293 6.27 5.63 -7.89
C GLU A 293 6.62 4.32 -8.61
N THR A 294 6.03 3.20 -8.16
CA THR A 294 6.25 1.87 -8.75
C THR A 294 5.90 1.83 -10.24
N ILE A 295 4.83 2.51 -10.65
CA ILE A 295 4.39 2.54 -12.06
C ILE A 295 4.98 3.71 -12.87
N GLY A 296 5.89 4.51 -12.28
CA GLY A 296 6.59 5.61 -12.95
C GLY A 296 5.79 6.90 -13.07
N LEU A 297 4.83 7.15 -12.17
CA LEU A 297 4.06 8.39 -12.07
C LEU A 297 4.59 9.29 -10.95
N SER A 298 5.87 9.70 -11.02
CA SER A 298 6.58 10.38 -9.94
C SER A 298 5.94 11.70 -9.52
N GLU A 299 5.37 12.48 -10.44
CA GLU A 299 4.66 13.72 -10.10
C GLU A 299 3.39 13.45 -9.27
N HIS A 300 2.61 12.42 -9.64
CA HIS A 300 1.44 11.98 -8.86
C HIS A 300 1.85 11.43 -7.49
N ALA A 301 2.99 10.73 -7.42
CA ALA A 301 3.55 10.23 -6.17
C ALA A 301 3.93 11.39 -5.22
N GLN A 302 4.58 12.43 -5.73
CA GLN A 302 4.94 13.63 -4.96
C GLN A 302 3.70 14.35 -4.44
N GLN A 303 2.68 14.53 -5.28
CA GLN A 303 1.41 15.13 -4.88
C GLN A 303 0.74 14.34 -3.76
N ALA A 304 0.60 13.03 -3.90
CA ALA A 304 -0.01 12.17 -2.90
C ALA A 304 0.76 12.18 -1.56
N ARG A 305 2.11 12.23 -1.60
CA ARG A 305 2.95 12.41 -0.40
C ARG A 305 2.72 13.76 0.27
N ALA A 306 2.62 14.84 -0.49
CA ALA A 306 2.34 16.16 0.05
C ALA A 306 0.98 16.23 0.75
N GLU A 307 -0.05 15.66 0.14
CA GLU A 307 -1.39 15.57 0.72
C GLU A 307 -1.44 14.68 1.98
N ALA A 308 -0.63 13.61 2.04
CA ALA A 308 -0.51 12.76 3.22
C ALA A 308 0.08 13.52 4.42
N ARG A 309 1.07 14.39 4.19
CA ARG A 309 1.70 15.19 5.25
C ARG A 309 0.76 16.12 5.95
N VAL A 310 -0.11 16.80 5.21
CA VAL A 310 -1.12 17.70 5.78
C VAL A 310 -1.99 16.95 6.79
N GLY A 311 -2.39 15.71 6.47
CA GLY A 311 -3.14 14.84 7.38
C GLY A 311 -2.34 14.42 8.62
N LEU A 312 -1.06 14.08 8.47
CA LEU A 312 -0.19 13.64 9.57
C LEU A 312 0.16 14.77 10.54
N THR A 313 0.34 16.00 10.05
CA THR A 313 0.63 17.17 10.91
C THR A 313 -0.60 17.60 11.72
N SER A 314 -1.79 17.53 11.16
CA SER A 314 -3.04 17.85 11.87
C SER A 314 -3.33 16.86 13.02
N VAL A 315 -3.03 15.58 12.85
CA VAL A 315 -3.15 14.56 13.91
C VAL A 315 -2.13 14.79 15.03
N ARG A 316 -0.91 15.26 14.72
CA ARG A 316 0.10 15.60 15.72
C ARG A 316 -0.32 16.84 16.55
N SER A 317 -0.85 17.88 15.94
CA SER A 317 -1.25 19.11 16.65
C SER A 317 -2.41 18.87 17.65
N LEU A 318 -3.33 18.00 17.31
CA LEU A 318 -4.42 17.59 18.21
C LEU A 318 -3.93 16.77 19.41
N GLY A 319 -2.90 15.94 19.22
CA GLY A 319 -2.29 15.15 20.31
C GLY A 319 -1.46 15.97 21.30
N TRP A 320 -0.87 17.09 20.90
CA TRP A 320 -0.04 17.96 21.75
C TRP A 320 -0.86 18.99 22.54
N GLN A 321 -2.00 19.43 22.03
CA GLN A 321 -2.88 20.36 22.77
C GLN A 321 -3.51 19.72 24.03
N VAL A 322 -3.67 18.43 24.09
CA VAL A 322 -4.17 17.70 25.27
C VAL A 322 -3.09 17.54 26.37
N ALA A 323 -1.81 17.64 26.02
CA ALA A 323 -0.70 17.49 26.96
C ALA A 323 -0.22 18.83 27.60
N ALA A 324 -0.61 19.98 27.03
CA ALA A 324 -0.19 21.30 27.50
C ALA A 324 -1.19 21.98 28.45
N THR A 325 -2.29 21.33 28.78
CA THR A 325 -3.32 21.85 29.72
C THR A 325 -3.42 20.99 30.99
N ARG A 326 -2.27 20.76 31.64
CA ARG A 326 -2.23 20.31 33.06
C ARG A 326 -1.03 20.94 33.78
#